data_79aa04fb8f9dd8ce55265a1e57fc94f3
#
_entry.id   79aa04fb8f9dd8ce55265a1e57fc94f3
#
_cell.length_a   1.000
_cell.length_b   1.000
_cell.length_c   1.000
_cell.angle_alpha   90.00
_cell.angle_beta   90.00
_cell.angle_gamma   90.00
#
_symmetry.space_group_name_H-M   'P 1'
#
loop_
_entity.id
_entity.type
_entity.pdbx_description
1 polymer ?
#
loop_
_entity_poly.entity_id
_entity_poly.type
_entity_poly.pdbx_seq_one_letter_code
_entity_poly.pdbx_strand_id
1 'polypeptide(L)'
;VSMLDRYELLKSTNADMSMISCLYVEPEKELFNLMNELREEKPDLEFSSDDNVQQKIWKISYKPTIDFIIEHFKDLSLYITDGQTRYETCLQYRDYMKEHNPNHTGKEP
;
A
#
# COMPACT_ATOMS: atom_id res chain seq x y z
N VAL A 1 13.79 -12.30 -9.97
CA VAL A 1 14.33 -10.94 -9.99
C VAL A 1 15.01 -10.69 -8.66
N SER A 2 16.27 -10.30 -8.67
CA SER A 2 17.04 -10.03 -7.46
C SER A 2 16.61 -8.71 -6.79
N MET A 3 16.96 -8.57 -5.51
CA MET A 3 16.70 -7.31 -4.79
C MET A 3 17.44 -6.13 -5.43
N LEU A 4 18.67 -6.36 -5.93
CA LEU A 4 19.45 -5.35 -6.62
C LEU A 4 18.77 -4.88 -7.91
N ASP A 5 18.23 -5.81 -8.70
CA ASP A 5 17.52 -5.47 -9.95
C ASP A 5 16.28 -4.64 -9.66
N ARG A 6 15.52 -4.96 -8.63
CA ARG A 6 14.34 -4.18 -8.20
C ARG A 6 14.74 -2.78 -7.73
N TYR A 7 15.82 -2.68 -6.98
CA TYR A 7 16.35 -1.40 -6.49
C TYR A 7 16.76 -0.49 -7.65
N GLU A 8 17.49 -1.02 -8.62
CA GLU A 8 17.88 -0.26 -9.82
C GLU A 8 16.66 0.16 -10.65
N LEU A 9 15.64 -0.70 -10.73
CA LEU A 9 14.39 -0.37 -11.42
C LEU A 9 13.66 0.80 -10.74
N LEU A 10 13.54 0.79 -9.41
CA LEU A 10 12.94 1.89 -8.65
C LEU A 10 13.69 3.19 -8.88
N LYS A 11 15.00 3.17 -8.83
CA LYS A 11 15.85 4.36 -9.06
C LYS A 11 15.66 4.91 -10.48
N SER A 12 15.54 4.03 -11.47
CA SER A 12 15.40 4.42 -12.87
C SER A 12 14.01 4.96 -13.22
N THR A 13 12.97 4.41 -12.61
CA THR A 13 11.58 4.73 -12.94
C THR A 13 10.92 5.69 -11.97
N ASN A 14 11.43 5.80 -10.74
CA ASN A 14 10.79 6.50 -9.61
C ASN A 14 9.34 6.03 -9.39
N ALA A 15 9.08 4.75 -9.69
CA ALA A 15 7.75 4.17 -9.58
C ALA A 15 7.80 2.75 -9.04
N ASP A 16 6.87 2.41 -8.17
CA ASP A 16 6.65 1.05 -7.70
C ASP A 16 5.34 0.53 -8.28
N MET A 17 5.44 -0.49 -9.12
CA MET A 17 4.31 -1.04 -9.88
C MET A 17 3.67 -2.25 -9.20
N SER A 18 4.22 -2.70 -8.07
CA SER A 18 3.78 -3.95 -7.43
C SER A 18 3.41 -3.71 -5.97
N MET A 19 2.28 -4.24 -5.57
CA MET A 19 1.80 -4.16 -4.19
C MET A 19 2.44 -5.23 -3.32
N ILE A 20 2.39 -4.99 -2.01
CA ILE A 20 2.80 -5.93 -0.97
C ILE A 20 1.52 -6.44 -0.31
N SER A 21 1.44 -7.76 -0.11
CA SER A 21 0.32 -8.36 0.58
C SER A 21 0.65 -8.58 2.06
N CYS A 22 -0.24 -8.14 2.93
CA CYS A 22 -0.08 -8.27 4.37
C CYS A 22 -1.36 -8.79 5.02
N LEU A 23 -1.18 -9.47 6.16
CA LEU A 23 -2.26 -9.84 7.06
C LEU A 23 -2.15 -9.06 8.36
N TYR A 24 -3.27 -8.87 9.01
CA TYR A 24 -3.33 -8.30 10.36
C TYR A 24 -4.43 -8.98 11.17
N VAL A 25 -4.35 -8.85 12.49
CA VAL A 25 -5.34 -9.40 13.41
C VAL A 25 -6.05 -8.25 14.10
N GLU A 26 -7.37 -8.18 13.94
CA GLU A 26 -8.22 -7.17 14.58
C GLU A 26 -9.44 -7.86 15.18
N PRO A 27 -9.42 -8.17 16.49
CA PRO A 27 -10.54 -8.90 17.15
C PRO A 27 -11.88 -8.17 17.06
N GLU A 28 -11.91 -6.84 17.18
CA GLU A 28 -13.12 -6.03 17.12
C GLU A 28 -13.71 -5.89 15.71
N LYS A 29 -12.99 -6.24 14.68
CA LYS A 29 -13.43 -6.21 13.28
C LYS A 29 -13.94 -4.84 12.80
N GLU A 30 -13.45 -3.75 13.37
CA GLU A 30 -13.91 -2.40 13.02
C GLU A 30 -13.50 -2.01 11.59
N LEU A 31 -12.24 -2.32 11.20
CA LEU A 31 -11.76 -2.10 9.84
C LEU A 31 -12.50 -3.00 8.84
N PHE A 32 -12.72 -4.25 9.19
CA PHE A 32 -13.48 -5.21 8.36
C PHE A 32 -14.89 -4.69 8.09
N ASN A 33 -15.59 -4.21 9.12
CA ASN A 33 -16.93 -3.67 8.99
C ASN A 33 -16.94 -2.40 8.13
N LEU A 34 -15.98 -1.50 8.33
CA LEU A 34 -15.82 -0.30 7.51
C LEU A 34 -15.63 -0.66 6.03
N MET A 35 -14.75 -1.62 5.73
CA MET A 35 -14.51 -2.04 4.35
C MET A 35 -15.75 -2.66 3.72
N ASN A 36 -16.54 -3.40 4.47
CA ASN A 36 -17.81 -3.95 3.98
C ASN A 36 -18.84 -2.85 3.68
N GLU A 37 -18.94 -1.82 4.50
CA GLU A 37 -19.80 -0.67 4.25
C GLU A 37 -19.38 0.09 2.99
N LEU A 38 -18.07 0.35 2.84
CA LEU A 38 -17.53 1.04 1.67
C LEU A 38 -17.77 0.27 0.36
N ARG A 39 -17.78 -1.06 0.42
CA ARG A 39 -18.03 -1.89 -0.77
C ARG A 39 -19.50 -1.91 -1.21
N GLU A 40 -20.43 -1.43 -0.40
CA GLU A 40 -21.84 -1.27 -0.78
C GLU A 40 -22.02 -0.09 -1.75
N GLU A 41 -21.08 0.86 -1.73
CA GLU A 41 -21.04 1.95 -2.68
C GLU A 41 -20.64 1.47 -4.08
N LYS A 42 -21.04 2.22 -5.11
CA LYS A 42 -20.62 1.93 -6.47
C LYS A 42 -19.09 2.08 -6.59
N PRO A 43 -18.38 1.10 -7.15
CA PRO A 43 -16.93 1.23 -7.33
C PRO A 43 -16.59 2.37 -8.30
N ASP A 44 -15.46 3.03 -8.04
CA ASP A 44 -14.93 4.08 -8.93
C ASP A 44 -14.42 3.50 -10.23
N LEU A 45 -13.90 2.27 -10.18
CA LEU A 45 -13.42 1.55 -11.34
C LEU A 45 -13.82 0.07 -11.22
N GLU A 46 -14.28 -0.49 -12.32
CA GLU A 46 -14.66 -1.90 -12.41
C GLU A 46 -14.26 -2.45 -13.78
N PHE A 47 -13.56 -3.58 -13.78
CA PHE A 47 -13.10 -4.23 -15.00
C PHE A 47 -12.84 -5.71 -14.77
N SER A 48 -12.78 -6.48 -15.86
CA SER A 48 -12.35 -7.87 -15.83
C SER A 48 -10.89 -7.95 -16.30
N SER A 49 -10.04 -8.63 -15.53
CA SER A 49 -8.68 -8.90 -15.94
C SER A 49 -8.61 -10.04 -16.97
N ASP A 50 -7.45 -10.23 -17.59
CA ASP A 50 -7.27 -11.23 -18.67
C ASP A 50 -7.57 -12.66 -18.24
N ASP A 51 -7.47 -12.96 -16.95
CA ASP A 51 -7.81 -14.25 -16.34
C ASP A 51 -9.30 -14.37 -15.96
N ASN A 52 -10.15 -13.46 -16.44
CA ASN A 52 -11.58 -13.37 -16.13
C ASN A 52 -11.90 -13.11 -14.64
N VAL A 53 -10.98 -12.52 -13.90
CA VAL A 53 -11.22 -12.09 -12.53
C VAL A 53 -11.82 -10.68 -12.54
N GLN A 54 -12.97 -10.52 -11.88
CA GLN A 54 -13.61 -9.22 -11.72
C GLN A 54 -12.83 -8.36 -10.73
N GLN A 55 -12.38 -7.18 -11.18
CA GLN A 55 -11.67 -6.21 -10.37
C GLN A 55 -12.58 -5.03 -10.06
N LYS A 56 -12.62 -4.62 -8.80
CA LYS A 56 -13.38 -3.45 -8.35
C LYS A 56 -12.48 -2.59 -7.47
N ILE A 57 -12.47 -1.29 -7.70
CA ILE A 57 -11.63 -0.35 -6.98
C ILE A 57 -12.51 0.77 -6.43
N TRP A 58 -12.39 1.06 -5.15
CA TRP A 58 -13.01 2.19 -4.47
C TRP A 58 -11.94 3.14 -3.98
N LYS A 59 -12.07 4.40 -4.34
CA LYS A 59 -11.19 5.45 -3.84
C LYS A 59 -11.74 6.00 -2.54
N ILE A 60 -10.92 6.05 -1.50
CA ILE A 60 -11.26 6.67 -0.22
C ILE A 60 -10.56 8.02 -0.15
N SER A 61 -11.32 9.10 -0.15
CA SER A 61 -10.80 10.48 -0.07
C SER A 61 -11.41 11.29 1.08
N TYR A 62 -12.44 10.77 1.73
CA TYR A 62 -13.07 11.43 2.88
C TYR A 62 -12.13 11.37 4.09
N LYS A 63 -11.67 12.52 4.53
CA LYS A 63 -10.63 12.62 5.57
C LYS A 63 -10.98 11.91 6.88
N PRO A 64 -12.19 11.99 7.45
CA PRO A 64 -12.52 11.25 8.67
C PRO A 64 -12.37 9.73 8.50
N THR A 65 -12.71 9.16 7.34
CA THR A 65 -12.52 7.75 7.04
C THR A 65 -11.04 7.38 6.99
N ILE A 66 -10.25 8.21 6.33
CA ILE A 66 -8.79 8.02 6.25
C ILE A 66 -8.17 8.07 7.65
N ASP A 67 -8.55 9.05 8.46
CA ASP A 67 -8.05 9.21 9.83
C ASP A 67 -8.43 8.01 10.70
N PHE A 68 -9.63 7.48 10.55
CA PHE A 68 -10.07 6.26 11.24
C PHE A 68 -9.19 5.06 10.89
N ILE A 69 -8.91 4.85 9.60
CA ILE A 69 -8.06 3.76 9.13
C ILE A 69 -6.63 3.91 9.69
N ILE A 70 -6.05 5.10 9.58
CA ILE A 70 -4.71 5.36 10.08
C ILE A 70 -4.62 5.09 11.58
N GLU A 71 -5.59 5.57 12.35
CA GLU A 71 -5.61 5.41 13.81
C GLU A 71 -5.69 3.94 14.20
N HIS A 72 -6.51 3.14 13.50
CA HIS A 72 -6.65 1.72 13.77
C HIS A 72 -5.39 0.91 13.44
N PHE A 73 -4.65 1.32 12.40
CA PHE A 73 -3.41 0.63 12.03
C PHE A 73 -2.20 0.98 12.91
N LYS A 74 -2.25 2.05 13.70
CA LYS A 74 -1.13 2.44 14.57
C LYS A 74 -0.68 1.34 15.52
N ASP A 75 -1.63 0.61 16.09
CA ASP A 75 -1.38 -0.42 17.10
C ASP A 75 -1.43 -1.84 16.54
N LEU A 76 -1.61 -1.98 15.23
CA LEU A 76 -1.65 -3.28 14.56
C LEU A 76 -0.29 -3.63 13.96
N SER A 77 0.08 -4.90 14.10
CA SER A 77 1.24 -5.45 13.39
C SER A 77 0.78 -5.98 12.03
N LEU A 78 1.56 -5.67 11.00
CA LEU A 78 1.34 -6.19 9.66
C LEU A 78 2.30 -7.34 9.40
N TYR A 79 1.78 -8.46 8.94
CA TYR A 79 2.54 -9.66 8.61
C TYR A 79 2.59 -9.80 7.09
N ILE A 80 3.78 -9.62 6.50
CA ILE A 80 3.95 -9.69 5.05
C ILE A 80 3.78 -11.14 4.60
N THR A 81 2.82 -11.38 3.71
CA THR A 81 2.55 -12.70 3.12
C THR A 81 3.13 -12.84 1.72
N ASP A 82 3.29 -11.72 1.02
CA ASP A 82 3.93 -11.66 -0.29
C ASP A 82 4.57 -10.29 -0.50
N GLY A 83 5.72 -10.28 -1.16
CA GLY A 83 6.43 -9.05 -1.47
C GLY A 83 7.46 -8.62 -0.43
N GLN A 84 8.02 -9.55 0.36
CA GLN A 84 9.09 -9.27 1.32
C GLN A 84 10.26 -8.53 0.66
N THR A 85 10.74 -9.02 -0.47
CA THR A 85 11.84 -8.40 -1.23
C THR A 85 11.46 -7.00 -1.72
N ARG A 86 10.22 -6.82 -2.16
CA ARG A 86 9.71 -5.50 -2.58
C ARG A 86 9.73 -4.52 -1.43
N TYR A 87 9.28 -4.94 -0.26
CA TYR A 87 9.27 -4.09 0.94
C TYR A 87 10.70 -3.66 1.33
N GLU A 88 11.63 -4.60 1.40
CA GLU A 88 13.03 -4.33 1.73
C GLU A 88 13.69 -3.39 0.71
N THR A 89 13.40 -3.59 -0.57
CA THR A 89 13.88 -2.72 -1.65
C THR A 89 13.35 -1.30 -1.52
N CYS A 90 12.08 -1.15 -1.17
CA CYS A 90 11.47 0.16 -0.94
C CYS A 90 12.11 0.90 0.25
N LEU A 91 12.48 0.17 1.31
CA LEU A 91 13.21 0.76 2.43
C LEU A 91 14.60 1.29 2.00
N GLN A 92 15.32 0.54 1.19
CA GLN A 92 16.61 0.98 0.64
C GLN A 92 16.45 2.20 -0.27
N TYR A 93 15.43 2.20 -1.12
CA TYR A 93 15.12 3.33 -1.98
C TYR A 93 14.76 4.58 -1.18
N ARG A 94 13.95 4.43 -0.13
CA ARG A 94 13.65 5.52 0.80
C ARG A 94 14.92 6.15 1.37
N ASP A 95 15.85 5.33 1.84
CA ASP A 95 17.09 5.81 2.44
C ASP A 95 17.99 6.50 1.41
N TYR A 96 18.06 5.95 0.19
CA TYR A 96 18.73 6.58 -0.94
C TYR A 96 18.14 7.97 -1.23
N MET A 97 16.82 8.08 -1.30
CA MET A 97 16.15 9.36 -1.58
C MET A 97 16.40 10.39 -0.47
N LYS A 98 16.42 9.97 0.78
CA LYS A 98 16.77 10.85 1.92
C LYS A 98 18.17 11.42 1.80
N GLU A 99 19.14 10.59 1.45
CA GLU A 99 20.53 11.02 1.28
C GLU A 99 20.72 11.99 0.12
N HIS A 100 19.94 11.85 -0.96
CA HIS A 100 20.07 12.63 -2.18
C HIS A 100 19.08 13.81 -2.28
N ASN A 101 18.23 14.00 -1.29
CA ASN A 101 17.30 15.12 -1.21
C ASN A 101 17.67 16.06 -0.06
N PRO A 102 18.37 17.17 -0.33
CA PRO A 102 18.77 18.13 0.72
C PRO A 102 17.57 18.83 1.38
N ASN A 103 16.39 18.80 0.73
CA ASN A 103 15.16 19.42 1.24
C ASN A 103 14.21 18.39 1.84
N HIS A 104 14.70 17.23 2.25
CA HIS A 104 13.91 16.19 2.86
C HIS A 104 13.16 16.68 4.10
N THR A 105 11.84 16.50 4.12
CA THR A 105 10.95 16.92 5.21
C THR A 105 10.43 15.76 6.04
N GLY A 106 10.55 14.53 5.56
CA GLY A 106 9.97 13.33 6.14
C GLY A 106 8.49 13.14 5.78
N LYS A 107 7.97 13.94 4.87
CA LYS A 107 6.57 13.87 4.40
C LYS A 107 6.45 13.46 2.94
N GLU A 108 7.58 13.21 2.30
CA GLU A 108 7.62 12.72 0.93
C GLU A 108 7.02 11.30 0.88
N PRO A 109 6.33 10.94 -0.23
CA PRO A 109 5.75 9.62 -0.41
C PRO A 109 6.78 8.49 -0.47
#